data_90ae2328f3789da7548c2f231ec324ee
#
_entry.id   90ae2328f3789da7548c2f231ec324ee
#
_cell.length_a   1.000
_cell.length_b   1.000
_cell.length_c   1.000
_cell.angle_alpha   90.00
_cell.angle_beta   90.00
_cell.angle_gamma   90.00
#
_symmetry.space_group_name_H-M   'P 1'
#
loop_
_entity.id
_entity.type
_entity.pdbx_description
1 polymer ?
#
loop_
_entity_poly.entity_id
_entity_poly.type
_entity_poly.pdbx_seq_one_letter_code
_entity_poly.pdbx_strand_id
1 'polypeptide(L)'
;MEAPRQLNHIWAVDFMADALYGGRKIRTLNMIDEASREALAIDVALSIPSVRVIRVLEELVAVHGQPMALRVDNGPELISEVFLAWYGDQHIEVRHIQPGKPNQNAFVERFNHSFRREVLDAYVFGSIDEVRAATDEWLEDYNTERPHDSLGRVPPRTFLPRPDLPLESSYQVSA
;
A
#
# COMPACT_ATOMS: atom_id res chain seq x y z
N MET A 1 -18.88 -2.25 -4.45
CA MET A 1 -17.97 -1.40 -5.27
C MET A 1 -17.37 -2.28 -6.35
N GLU A 2 -17.54 -1.91 -7.61
CA GLU A 2 -16.97 -2.66 -8.73
C GLU A 2 -15.49 -2.31 -8.86
N ALA A 3 -14.64 -3.32 -9.06
CA ALA A 3 -13.21 -3.11 -9.20
C ALA A 3 -12.86 -2.55 -10.58
N PRO A 4 -11.88 -1.66 -10.67
CA PRO A 4 -11.29 -1.29 -11.95
C PRO A 4 -10.78 -2.54 -12.69
N ARG A 5 -10.78 -2.48 -14.02
CA ARG A 5 -10.33 -3.60 -14.86
C ARG A 5 -8.93 -3.40 -15.45
N GLN A 6 -8.32 -2.24 -15.19
CA GLN A 6 -7.03 -1.86 -15.74
C GLN A 6 -6.06 -1.49 -14.62
N LEU A 7 -4.83 -1.95 -14.72
CA LEU A 7 -3.73 -1.54 -13.85
C LEU A 7 -3.59 -0.02 -13.82
N ASN A 8 -3.16 0.51 -12.69
CA ASN A 8 -2.95 1.94 -12.48
C ASN A 8 -4.22 2.81 -12.68
N HIS A 9 -5.41 2.21 -12.64
CA HIS A 9 -6.62 3.01 -12.67
C HIS A 9 -6.84 3.71 -11.32
N ILE A 10 -6.84 2.95 -10.22
CA ILE A 10 -6.94 3.48 -8.87
C ILE A 10 -5.94 2.77 -7.98
N TRP A 11 -5.11 3.53 -7.29
CA TRP A 11 -4.32 3.04 -6.16
C TRP A 11 -5.01 3.44 -4.86
N ALA A 12 -5.28 2.47 -4.00
CA ALA A 12 -5.80 2.72 -2.67
C ALA A 12 -4.66 2.85 -1.68
N VAL A 13 -4.74 3.87 -0.83
CA VAL A 13 -3.73 4.26 0.16
C VAL A 13 -4.36 4.26 1.54
N ASP A 14 -3.73 3.64 2.50
CA ASP A 14 -4.18 3.63 3.89
C ASP A 14 -3.01 3.50 4.86
N PHE A 15 -3.25 3.89 6.12
CA PHE A 15 -2.27 3.79 7.20
C PHE A 15 -2.69 2.76 8.23
N MET A 16 -1.69 2.11 8.82
CA MET A 16 -1.88 1.32 10.03
C MET A 16 -0.92 1.80 11.12
N ALA A 17 -1.26 1.49 12.36
CA ALA A 17 -0.43 1.77 13.52
C ALA A 17 -0.23 0.49 14.34
N ASP A 18 0.97 0.33 14.89
CA ASP A 18 1.34 -0.75 15.80
C ASP A 18 2.43 -0.28 16.76
N ALA A 19 2.94 -1.18 17.59
CA ALA A 19 4.04 -0.93 18.51
C ALA A 19 5.02 -2.11 18.53
N LEU A 20 6.31 -1.80 18.67
CA LEU A 20 7.35 -2.79 18.97
C LEU A 20 7.21 -3.30 20.41
N TYR A 21 7.86 -4.43 20.71
CA TYR A 21 7.84 -5.04 22.04
C TYR A 21 8.16 -4.06 23.17
N GLY A 22 9.11 -3.15 22.97
CA GLY A 22 9.45 -2.09 23.90
C GLY A 22 8.46 -0.92 24.00
N GLY A 23 7.33 -1.00 23.32
CA GLY A 23 6.28 0.04 23.32
C GLY A 23 6.52 1.18 22.34
N ARG A 24 7.62 1.17 21.57
CA ARG A 24 7.88 2.19 20.55
C ARG A 24 6.88 2.07 19.42
N LYS A 25 6.13 3.14 19.17
CA LYS A 25 5.11 3.16 18.12
C LYS A 25 5.75 3.14 16.72
N ILE A 26 5.09 2.41 15.82
CA ILE A 26 5.39 2.36 14.40
C ILE A 26 4.13 2.63 13.59
N ARG A 27 4.30 3.05 12.36
CA ARG A 27 3.23 3.20 11.37
C ARG A 27 3.59 2.47 10.09
N THR A 28 2.59 2.05 9.35
CA THR A 28 2.75 1.57 7.98
C THR A 28 1.91 2.40 7.03
N LEU A 29 2.44 2.62 5.84
CA LEU A 29 1.75 3.20 4.70
C LEU A 29 1.56 2.10 3.67
N ASN A 30 0.32 1.69 3.47
CA ASN A 30 -0.05 0.57 2.63
C ASN A 30 -0.68 1.07 1.34
N MET A 31 -0.22 0.55 0.22
CA MET A 31 -0.71 0.93 -1.11
C MET A 31 -0.98 -0.32 -1.95
N ILE A 32 -2.16 -0.37 -2.56
CA ILE A 32 -2.55 -1.46 -3.46
C ILE A 32 -3.10 -0.90 -4.77
N ASP A 33 -2.91 -1.65 -5.86
CA ASP A 33 -3.65 -1.44 -7.10
C ASP A 33 -5.02 -2.12 -7.00
N GLU A 34 -6.11 -1.37 -7.09
CA GLU A 34 -7.45 -1.92 -6.92
C GLU A 34 -7.85 -2.90 -8.04
N ALA A 35 -7.25 -2.81 -9.22
CA ALA A 35 -7.58 -3.71 -10.35
C ALA A 35 -7.04 -5.12 -10.12
N SER A 36 -5.75 -5.22 -9.80
CA SER A 36 -5.06 -6.50 -9.61
C SER A 36 -5.06 -7.00 -8.17
N ARG A 37 -5.38 -6.15 -7.19
CA ARG A 37 -5.14 -6.37 -5.76
C ARG A 37 -3.67 -6.47 -5.39
N GLU A 38 -2.76 -6.17 -6.33
CA GLU A 38 -1.33 -6.17 -6.07
C GLU A 38 -0.99 -5.19 -4.96
N ALA A 39 -0.25 -5.65 -3.98
CA ALA A 39 0.34 -4.79 -2.97
C ALA A 39 1.55 -4.08 -3.57
N LEU A 40 1.44 -2.78 -3.77
CA LEU A 40 2.49 -1.96 -4.37
C LEU A 40 3.57 -1.62 -3.36
N ALA A 41 3.20 -1.31 -2.13
CA ALA A 41 4.11 -1.03 -1.04
C ALA A 41 3.47 -1.22 0.33
N ILE A 42 4.30 -1.56 1.30
CA ILE A 42 4.07 -1.37 2.74
C ILE A 42 5.31 -0.66 3.28
N ASP A 43 5.25 0.65 3.43
CA ASP A 43 6.36 1.43 4.00
C ASP A 43 6.24 1.46 5.53
N VAL A 44 7.23 0.91 6.24
CA VAL A 44 7.25 0.80 7.70
C VAL A 44 8.19 1.83 8.29
N ALA A 45 7.67 2.72 9.14
CA ALA A 45 8.45 3.79 9.76
C ALA A 45 7.93 4.15 11.15
N LEU A 46 8.74 4.89 11.90
CA LEU A 46 8.33 5.46 13.19
C LEU A 46 7.35 6.62 12.99
N SER A 47 7.52 7.36 11.90
CA SER A 47 6.68 8.48 11.50
C SER A 47 6.58 8.53 9.98
N ILE A 48 5.39 8.85 9.48
CA ILE A 48 5.12 8.95 8.04
C ILE A 48 4.46 10.31 7.76
N PRO A 49 5.24 11.40 7.69
CA PRO A 49 4.73 12.71 7.29
C PRO A 49 4.43 12.76 5.80
N SER A 50 3.71 13.78 5.35
CA SER A 50 3.29 13.96 3.94
C SER A 50 4.45 13.86 2.95
N VAL A 51 5.62 14.41 3.28
CA VAL A 51 6.81 14.33 2.41
C VAL A 51 7.31 12.90 2.22
N ARG A 52 7.13 12.03 3.21
CA ARG A 52 7.45 10.60 3.09
C ARG A 52 6.43 9.88 2.21
N VAL A 53 5.15 10.19 2.36
CA VAL A 53 4.08 9.68 1.49
C VAL A 53 4.38 10.01 0.03
N ILE A 54 4.71 11.26 -0.25
CA ILE A 54 5.05 11.74 -1.59
C ILE A 54 6.25 10.96 -2.15
N ARG A 55 7.33 10.81 -1.38
CA ARG A 55 8.51 10.06 -1.81
C ARG A 55 8.16 8.62 -2.20
N VAL A 56 7.38 7.92 -1.36
CA VAL A 56 6.95 6.54 -1.66
C VAL A 56 6.10 6.51 -2.94
N LEU A 57 5.20 7.46 -3.13
CA LEU A 57 4.40 7.55 -4.35
C LEU A 57 5.26 7.81 -5.59
N GLU A 58 6.24 8.70 -5.52
CA GLU A 58 7.16 8.98 -6.63
C GLU A 58 7.98 7.74 -7.01
N GLU A 59 8.50 7.00 -6.03
CA GLU A 59 9.21 5.74 -6.24
C GLU A 59 8.30 4.70 -6.93
N LEU A 60 7.05 4.57 -6.49
CA LEU A 60 6.08 3.66 -7.10
C LEU A 60 5.68 4.08 -8.51
N VAL A 61 5.50 5.37 -8.75
CA VAL A 61 5.21 5.92 -10.09
C VAL A 61 6.36 5.64 -11.05
N ALA A 62 7.59 5.79 -10.60
CA ALA A 62 8.78 5.50 -11.41
C ALA A 62 8.85 4.02 -11.84
N VAL A 63 8.39 3.10 -11.00
CA VAL A 63 8.44 1.66 -11.26
C VAL A 63 7.20 1.15 -12.00
N HIS A 64 6.01 1.55 -11.56
CA HIS A 64 4.74 0.98 -12.01
C HIS A 64 4.01 1.85 -13.04
N GLY A 65 4.47 3.07 -13.27
CA GLY A 65 3.72 4.07 -14.00
C GLY A 65 2.73 4.84 -13.13
N GLN A 66 2.22 5.94 -13.64
CA GLN A 66 1.34 6.84 -12.92
C GLN A 66 -0.08 6.30 -12.81
N PRO A 67 -0.72 6.32 -11.62
CA PRO A 67 -2.13 6.01 -11.50
C PRO A 67 -2.99 7.16 -12.03
N MET A 68 -4.19 6.84 -12.50
CA MET A 68 -5.20 7.86 -12.84
C MET A 68 -5.75 8.52 -11.58
N ALA A 69 -5.95 7.76 -10.52
CA ALA A 69 -6.48 8.27 -9.26
C ALA A 69 -5.84 7.58 -8.04
N LEU A 70 -5.78 8.33 -6.94
CA LEU A 70 -5.51 7.82 -5.61
C LEU A 70 -6.81 7.82 -4.81
N ARG A 71 -7.12 6.72 -4.14
CA ARG A 71 -8.18 6.64 -3.14
C ARG A 71 -7.57 6.72 -1.76
N VAL A 72 -7.96 7.72 -0.98
CA VAL A 72 -7.33 8.06 0.30
C VAL A 72 -8.38 8.38 1.35
N ASP A 73 -8.06 8.20 2.62
CA ASP A 73 -8.84 8.75 3.71
C ASP A 73 -8.61 10.27 3.89
N ASN A 74 -9.20 10.85 4.92
CA ASN A 74 -9.03 12.27 5.24
C ASN A 74 -7.96 12.47 6.33
N GLY A 75 -6.97 11.59 6.40
CA GLY A 75 -5.85 11.74 7.32
C GLY A 75 -5.06 13.03 7.09
N PRO A 76 -4.48 13.63 8.15
CA PRO A 76 -3.80 14.93 8.04
C PRO A 76 -2.65 14.93 7.04
N GLU A 77 -1.99 13.80 6.83
CA GLU A 77 -0.91 13.66 5.86
C GLU A 77 -1.41 13.80 4.41
N LEU A 78 -2.67 13.41 4.14
CA LEU A 78 -3.28 13.33 2.82
C LEU A 78 -4.16 14.53 2.47
N ILE A 79 -4.31 15.48 3.42
CA ILE A 79 -5.00 16.77 3.22
C ILE A 79 -4.05 17.96 3.43
N SER A 80 -2.77 17.72 3.65
CA SER A 80 -1.76 18.76 3.86
C SER A 80 -1.53 19.58 2.59
N GLU A 81 -1.16 20.84 2.73
CA GLU A 81 -0.85 21.72 1.59
C GLU A 81 0.24 21.14 0.69
N VAL A 82 1.26 20.48 1.28
CA VAL A 82 2.35 19.84 0.55
C VAL A 82 1.83 18.69 -0.33
N PHE A 83 0.95 17.85 0.21
CA PHE A 83 0.35 16.76 -0.55
C PHE A 83 -0.60 17.28 -1.63
N LEU A 84 -1.42 18.29 -1.31
CA LEU A 84 -2.34 18.93 -2.24
C LEU A 84 -1.58 19.56 -3.44
N ALA A 85 -0.47 20.24 -3.19
CA ALA A 85 0.36 20.82 -4.25
C ALA A 85 0.98 19.73 -5.13
N TRP A 86 1.51 18.66 -4.51
CA TRP A 86 2.15 17.57 -5.24
C TRP A 86 1.19 16.88 -6.23
N TYR A 87 0.02 16.43 -5.77
CA TYR A 87 -0.87 15.71 -6.68
C TYR A 87 -1.49 16.62 -7.78
N GLY A 88 -1.66 17.91 -7.50
CA GLY A 88 -2.06 18.88 -8.50
C GLY A 88 -1.04 19.01 -9.63
N ASP A 89 0.24 19.06 -9.31
CA ASP A 89 1.34 19.10 -10.28
C ASP A 89 1.46 17.79 -11.07
N GLN A 90 1.16 16.66 -10.45
CA GLN A 90 1.20 15.35 -11.11
C GLN A 90 -0.03 15.05 -11.99
N HIS A 91 -1.07 15.86 -11.94
CA HIS A 91 -2.35 15.58 -12.62
C HIS A 91 -2.98 14.24 -12.22
N ILE A 92 -2.80 13.83 -10.96
CA ILE A 92 -3.43 12.65 -10.36
C ILE A 92 -4.74 13.09 -9.70
N GLU A 93 -5.84 12.40 -9.98
CA GLU A 93 -7.09 12.62 -9.25
C GLU A 93 -6.97 12.05 -7.85
N VAL A 94 -7.35 12.82 -6.82
CA VAL A 94 -7.44 12.30 -5.45
C VAL A 94 -8.89 12.16 -5.05
N ARG A 95 -9.29 10.93 -4.70
CA ARG A 95 -10.64 10.57 -4.28
C ARG A 95 -10.66 10.32 -2.79
N HIS A 96 -11.09 11.30 -2.04
CA HIS A 96 -11.28 11.15 -0.59
C HIS A 96 -12.50 10.29 -0.27
N ILE A 97 -12.33 9.38 0.70
CA ILE A 97 -13.42 8.54 1.20
C ILE A 97 -14.41 9.43 1.94
N GLN A 98 -15.69 9.25 1.63
CA GLN A 98 -16.75 10.01 2.29
C GLN A 98 -16.95 9.49 3.73
N PRO A 99 -17.13 10.40 4.71
CA PRO A 99 -17.45 10.00 6.07
C PRO A 99 -18.69 9.06 6.11
N GLY A 100 -18.59 7.97 6.88
CA GLY A 100 -19.68 7.00 7.00
C GLY A 100 -19.86 6.02 5.83
N LYS A 101 -18.95 6.01 4.86
CA LYS A 101 -18.96 5.07 3.73
C LYS A 101 -17.70 4.19 3.68
N PRO A 102 -17.50 3.27 4.65
CA PRO A 102 -16.31 2.42 4.71
C PRO A 102 -16.16 1.53 3.46
N ASN A 103 -17.25 1.15 2.82
CA ASN A 103 -17.22 0.34 1.61
C ASN A 103 -16.41 0.97 0.44
N GLN A 104 -16.14 2.28 0.51
CA GLN A 104 -15.34 2.95 -0.51
C GLN A 104 -13.85 2.59 -0.45
N ASN A 105 -13.36 2.02 0.66
CA ASN A 105 -11.97 1.59 0.83
C ASN A 105 -11.81 0.08 1.08
N ALA A 106 -12.83 -0.70 0.76
CA ALA A 106 -12.94 -2.11 1.13
C ALA A 106 -11.76 -2.99 0.67
N PHE A 107 -11.10 -2.64 -0.45
CA PHE A 107 -9.99 -3.44 -0.96
C PHE A 107 -8.74 -3.30 -0.10
N VAL A 108 -8.33 -2.08 0.23
CA VAL A 108 -7.17 -1.87 1.10
C VAL A 108 -7.47 -2.25 2.54
N GLU A 109 -8.70 -2.09 3.02
CA GLU A 109 -9.10 -2.56 4.36
C GLU A 109 -8.96 -4.09 4.49
N ARG A 110 -9.39 -4.84 3.48
CA ARG A 110 -9.21 -6.31 3.45
C ARG A 110 -7.72 -6.69 3.40
N PHE A 111 -6.93 -5.97 2.62
CA PHE A 111 -5.48 -6.13 2.58
C PHE A 111 -4.86 -5.88 3.95
N ASN A 112 -5.18 -4.76 4.58
CA ASN A 112 -4.70 -4.38 5.91
C ASN A 112 -5.07 -5.43 6.98
N HIS A 113 -6.29 -5.98 6.90
CA HIS A 113 -6.72 -7.04 7.82
C HIS A 113 -5.85 -8.30 7.69
N SER A 114 -5.54 -8.70 6.46
CA SER A 114 -4.65 -9.85 6.22
C SER A 114 -3.23 -9.58 6.71
N PHE A 115 -2.66 -8.42 6.39
CA PHE A 115 -1.33 -8.02 6.84
C PHE A 115 -1.23 -7.94 8.37
N ARG A 116 -2.24 -7.34 9.03
CA ARG A 116 -2.29 -7.31 10.49
C ARG A 116 -2.26 -8.71 11.08
N ARG A 117 -3.18 -9.56 10.67
CA ARG A 117 -3.32 -10.92 11.23
C ARG A 117 -2.10 -11.79 11.00
N GLU A 118 -1.48 -11.67 9.83
CA GLU A 118 -0.43 -12.60 9.38
C GLU A 118 0.98 -12.10 9.66
N VAL A 119 1.17 -10.82 9.91
CA VAL A 119 2.47 -10.23 10.22
C VAL A 119 2.45 -9.52 11.57
N LEU A 120 1.67 -8.45 11.72
CA LEU A 120 1.77 -7.60 12.90
C LEU A 120 1.32 -8.30 14.18
N ASP A 121 0.26 -9.10 14.14
CA ASP A 121 -0.27 -9.83 15.29
C ASP A 121 0.33 -11.24 15.42
N ALA A 122 0.97 -11.77 14.37
CA ALA A 122 1.55 -13.11 14.38
C ALA A 122 2.91 -13.20 15.06
N TYR A 123 3.64 -12.08 15.15
CA TYR A 123 4.99 -12.02 15.69
C TYR A 123 5.15 -10.91 16.71
N VAL A 124 6.15 -11.05 17.58
CA VAL A 124 6.61 -10.00 18.50
C VAL A 124 7.91 -9.44 17.96
N PHE A 125 7.89 -8.16 17.60
CA PHE A 125 9.03 -7.50 16.98
C PHE A 125 9.79 -6.63 17.98
N GLY A 126 11.10 -6.83 18.07
CA GLY A 126 12.01 -6.05 18.92
C GLY A 126 12.52 -4.79 18.22
N SER A 127 12.56 -4.78 16.90
CA SER A 127 13.07 -3.67 16.09
C SER A 127 12.22 -3.43 14.84
N ILE A 128 12.34 -2.20 14.29
CA ILE A 128 11.68 -1.84 13.04
C ILE A 128 12.23 -2.64 11.84
N ASP A 129 13.50 -3.02 11.88
CA ASP A 129 14.12 -3.80 10.81
C ASP A 129 13.59 -5.23 10.76
N GLU A 130 13.23 -5.82 11.90
CA GLU A 130 12.51 -7.09 11.94
C GLU A 130 11.12 -7.00 11.31
N VAL A 131 10.40 -5.91 11.58
CA VAL A 131 9.08 -5.66 10.95
C VAL A 131 9.24 -5.53 9.45
N ARG A 132 10.21 -4.76 8.98
CA ARG A 132 10.48 -4.56 7.55
C ARG A 132 10.81 -5.87 6.85
N ALA A 133 11.70 -6.68 7.42
CA ALA A 133 12.08 -7.97 6.84
C ALA A 133 10.88 -8.93 6.72
N ALA A 134 10.07 -9.06 7.76
CA ALA A 134 8.85 -9.88 7.74
C ALA A 134 7.80 -9.34 6.75
N THR A 135 7.71 -8.03 6.63
CA THR A 135 6.80 -7.35 5.70
C THR A 135 7.21 -7.62 4.25
N ASP A 136 8.49 -7.51 3.92
CA ASP A 136 8.99 -7.73 2.56
C ASP A 136 8.76 -9.18 2.10
N GLU A 137 9.04 -10.15 2.96
CA GLU A 137 8.79 -11.57 2.70
C GLU A 137 7.29 -11.84 2.48
N TRP A 138 6.43 -11.32 3.37
CA TRP A 138 4.99 -11.49 3.25
C TRP A 138 4.42 -10.83 1.99
N LEU A 139 4.94 -9.66 1.63
CA LEU A 139 4.48 -8.89 0.46
C LEU A 139 4.81 -9.62 -0.85
N GLU A 140 5.98 -10.24 -0.94
CA GLU A 140 6.36 -11.06 -2.10
C GLU A 140 5.45 -12.29 -2.22
N ASP A 141 5.24 -13.05 -1.12
CA ASP A 141 4.31 -14.19 -1.10
C ASP A 141 2.88 -13.77 -1.47
N TYR A 142 2.41 -12.66 -0.91
CA TYR A 142 1.08 -12.10 -1.20
C TYR A 142 0.87 -11.83 -2.70
N ASN A 143 1.86 -11.28 -3.36
CA ASN A 143 1.76 -10.88 -4.76
C ASN A 143 2.00 -12.02 -5.77
N THR A 144 2.85 -13.01 -5.42
CA THR A 144 3.35 -14.02 -6.38
C THR A 144 2.87 -15.43 -6.14
N GLU A 145 2.62 -15.80 -4.87
CA GLU A 145 2.34 -17.19 -4.50
C GLU A 145 0.91 -17.39 -3.99
N ARG A 146 0.42 -16.43 -3.23
CA ARG A 146 -0.85 -16.58 -2.52
C ARG A 146 -2.05 -16.51 -3.46
N PRO A 147 -2.92 -17.56 -3.49
CA PRO A 147 -4.15 -17.53 -4.24
C PRO A 147 -5.19 -16.61 -3.57
N HIS A 148 -5.84 -15.77 -4.35
CA HIS A 148 -6.89 -14.86 -3.91
C HIS A 148 -8.24 -15.29 -4.50
N ASP A 149 -9.23 -15.57 -3.65
CA ASP A 149 -10.56 -16.01 -4.09
C ASP A 149 -11.23 -14.98 -5.03
N SER A 150 -11.06 -13.68 -4.77
CA SER A 150 -11.61 -12.61 -5.60
C SER A 150 -10.94 -12.48 -6.98
N LEU A 151 -9.82 -13.17 -7.19
CA LEU A 151 -9.05 -13.17 -8.44
C LEU A 151 -9.09 -14.55 -9.15
N GLY A 152 -10.06 -15.39 -8.81
CA GLY A 152 -10.15 -16.74 -9.39
C GLY A 152 -9.10 -17.70 -8.84
N ARG A 153 -8.64 -17.50 -7.61
CA ARG A 153 -7.63 -18.32 -6.90
C ARG A 153 -6.23 -18.28 -7.52
N VAL A 154 -5.86 -17.15 -8.10
CA VAL A 154 -4.49 -16.89 -8.54
C VAL A 154 -3.92 -15.69 -7.79
N PRO A 155 -2.58 -15.59 -7.72
CA PRO A 155 -1.93 -14.40 -7.13
C PRO A 155 -2.18 -13.13 -7.97
N PRO A 156 -2.07 -11.94 -7.37
CA PRO A 156 -2.24 -10.67 -8.04
C PRO A 156 -1.41 -10.50 -9.33
N ARG A 157 -0.13 -10.83 -9.27
CA ARG A 157 0.78 -10.72 -10.43
C ARG A 157 0.50 -11.74 -11.54
N THR A 158 -0.14 -12.86 -11.22
CA THR A 158 -0.62 -13.82 -12.21
C THR A 158 -1.96 -13.37 -12.83
N PHE A 159 -2.83 -12.75 -12.02
CA PHE A 159 -4.14 -12.29 -12.48
C PHE A 159 -4.04 -11.13 -13.48
N LEU A 160 -3.21 -10.13 -13.18
CA LEU A 160 -2.94 -8.98 -14.03
C LEU A 160 -1.43 -8.67 -14.00
N PRO A 161 -0.63 -9.36 -14.84
CA PRO A 161 0.81 -9.17 -14.86
C PRO A 161 1.18 -7.78 -15.37
N ARG A 162 2.24 -7.19 -14.76
CA ARG A 162 2.86 -5.95 -15.25
C ARG A 162 3.95 -6.30 -16.25
N PRO A 163 3.90 -5.76 -17.48
CA PRO A 163 4.82 -6.19 -18.56
C PRO A 163 6.31 -5.92 -18.30
N ASP A 164 6.63 -4.92 -17.49
CA ASP A 164 7.98 -4.39 -17.32
C ASP A 164 8.58 -4.61 -15.91
N LEU A 165 7.95 -5.43 -15.06
CA LEU A 165 8.55 -5.77 -13.78
C LEU A 165 9.62 -6.86 -13.96
N PRO A 166 10.89 -6.61 -13.58
CA PRO A 166 11.86 -7.69 -13.40
C PRO A 166 11.32 -8.68 -12.36
N LEU A 167 11.48 -9.98 -12.63
CA LEU A 167 11.07 -11.06 -11.72
C LEU A 167 11.80 -11.03 -10.35
N GLU A 168 12.80 -10.14 -10.21
CA GLU A 168 13.58 -9.95 -8.99
C GLU A 168 13.76 -8.46 -8.70
N SER A 169 12.85 -7.89 -7.94
CA SER A 169 13.08 -6.59 -7.33
C SER A 169 12.55 -6.59 -5.91
N SER A 170 13.40 -7.03 -4.99
CA SER A 170 13.26 -6.71 -3.58
C SER A 170 13.42 -5.20 -3.42
N TYR A 171 12.37 -4.50 -3.08
CA TYR A 171 12.45 -3.10 -2.68
C TYR A 171 13.24 -2.99 -1.38
N GLN A 172 14.52 -2.72 -1.49
CA GLN A 172 15.25 -2.13 -0.39
C GLN A 172 14.97 -0.63 -0.40
N VAL A 173 13.94 -0.22 0.33
CA VAL A 173 13.79 1.19 0.71
C VAL A 173 14.91 1.48 1.69
N SER A 174 15.98 2.07 1.20
CA SER A 174 17.07 2.55 2.04
C SER A 174 16.55 3.56 3.05
N ALA A 175 17.03 3.42 4.26
CA ALA A 175 16.67 4.21 5.44
C ALA A 175 16.73 5.72 5.21
#